data_08ec619a0bc1438e2efb9abc83b53e55
#
_entry.id   08ec619a0bc1438e2efb9abc83b53e55
#
_cell.length_a   1.000
_cell.length_b   1.000
_cell.length_c   1.000
_cell.angle_alpha   90.00
_cell.angle_beta   90.00
_cell.angle_gamma   90.00
#
_symmetry.space_group_name_H-M   'P 1'
#
loop_
_entity.id
_entity.type
_entity.pdbx_description
1 polymer ?
#
loop_
_entity_poly.entity_id
_entity_poly.type
_entity_poly.pdbx_seq_one_letter_code
_entity_poly.pdbx_strand_id
1 'polypeptide(L)'
;MTSRLAGLTGATLETTPSVCQSCIWWQSRGNREAEKRKWIERAEEDWGAWGTVYRDDDGRVLGSMQYGPATLFPRAADLPAGPPSDDAVLVTCAYLLTDTQPWVEQSLFLAAIGEARDKGARALEAFAYRYREGSSAAERFLVHRTVFPQDFLADFGFRTLRASGRIELARLELGGLQPVEEGTREKVLSVVRDAFAPAPAPAPPGGG
;
A
#
# COMPACT_ATOMS: atom_id res chain seq x y z
N MET A 1 17.56 0.35 -16.25
CA MET A 1 16.54 -0.50 -15.60
C MET A 1 15.38 0.41 -15.21
N THR A 2 14.20 0.16 -15.72
CA THR A 2 13.00 0.95 -15.33
C THR A 2 12.64 0.59 -13.89
N SER A 3 12.38 1.60 -13.05
CA SER A 3 11.94 1.34 -11.68
C SER A 3 10.63 0.55 -11.70
N ARG A 4 10.54 -0.53 -10.92
CA ARG A 4 9.31 -1.32 -10.77
C ARG A 4 8.22 -0.58 -9.99
N LEU A 5 8.59 0.44 -9.25
CA LEU A 5 7.68 1.31 -8.51
C LEU A 5 7.52 2.64 -9.25
N ALA A 6 6.29 3.07 -9.43
CA ALA A 6 5.94 4.36 -10.03
C ALA A 6 4.81 5.01 -9.23
N GLY A 7 4.80 6.36 -9.18
CA GLY A 7 3.75 7.10 -8.52
C GLY A 7 2.38 6.84 -9.14
N LEU A 8 1.35 6.72 -8.32
CA LEU A 8 -0.04 6.65 -8.74
C LEU A 8 -0.57 8.07 -8.93
N THR A 9 -0.83 8.40 -10.19
CA THR A 9 -1.30 9.70 -10.67
C THR A 9 -2.45 9.50 -11.64
N GLY A 10 -3.08 10.55 -12.12
CA GLY A 10 -4.08 10.47 -13.19
C GLY A 10 -3.54 9.79 -14.45
N ALA A 11 -2.28 10.07 -14.80
CA ALA A 11 -1.63 9.47 -15.96
C ALA A 11 -1.35 7.96 -15.80
N THR A 12 -1.07 7.50 -14.59
CA THR A 12 -0.80 6.08 -14.32
C THR A 12 -2.06 5.30 -13.93
N LEU A 13 -3.15 5.99 -13.59
CA LEU A 13 -4.40 5.37 -13.17
C LEU A 13 -4.98 4.42 -14.22
N GLU A 14 -4.89 4.78 -15.50
CA GLU A 14 -5.40 3.95 -16.61
C GLU A 14 -4.72 2.59 -16.70
N THR A 15 -3.54 2.44 -16.12
CA THR A 15 -2.82 1.17 -16.07
C THR A 15 -3.25 0.27 -14.90
N THR A 16 -4.07 0.79 -13.99
CA THR A 16 -4.62 0.03 -12.87
C THR A 16 -5.90 -0.71 -13.27
N PRO A 17 -6.35 -1.70 -12.50
CA PRO A 17 -7.62 -2.36 -12.77
C PRO A 17 -8.80 -1.38 -12.82
N SER A 18 -9.76 -1.67 -13.71
CA SER A 18 -10.92 -0.79 -13.94
C SER A 18 -11.72 -0.46 -12.66
N VAL A 19 -11.78 -1.40 -11.71
CA VAL A 19 -12.39 -1.17 -10.41
C VAL A 19 -11.71 -0.04 -9.61
N CYS A 20 -10.38 0.10 -9.75
CA CYS A 20 -9.64 1.18 -9.08
C CYS A 20 -9.80 2.52 -9.81
N GLN A 21 -9.95 2.49 -11.15
CA GLN A 21 -10.07 3.69 -11.96
C GLN A 21 -11.33 4.49 -11.63
N SER A 22 -12.44 3.82 -11.36
CA SER A 22 -13.73 4.44 -11.03
C SER A 22 -14.05 4.51 -9.53
N CYS A 23 -13.30 3.81 -8.69
CA CYS A 23 -13.56 3.75 -7.25
C CYS A 23 -13.34 5.11 -6.57
N ILE A 24 -14.37 5.58 -5.86
CA ILE A 24 -14.34 6.79 -5.02
C ILE A 24 -14.72 6.50 -3.57
N TRP A 25 -14.56 5.25 -3.14
CA TRP A 25 -15.04 4.84 -1.82
C TRP A 25 -14.42 5.66 -0.68
N TRP A 26 -13.13 5.93 -0.75
CA TRP A 26 -12.43 6.73 0.25
C TRP A 26 -12.61 8.24 0.06
N GLN A 27 -12.74 8.66 -1.19
CA GLN A 27 -12.73 10.06 -1.61
C GLN A 27 -14.09 10.76 -1.42
N SER A 28 -15.17 9.99 -1.26
CA SER A 28 -16.52 10.53 -1.17
C SER A 28 -17.33 9.82 -0.11
N ARG A 29 -18.22 10.56 0.53
CA ARG A 29 -19.29 10.02 1.39
C ARG A 29 -20.51 9.58 0.57
N GLY A 30 -20.58 9.97 -0.70
CA GLY A 30 -21.59 9.58 -1.69
C GLY A 30 -20.98 8.70 -2.78
N ASN A 31 -21.80 8.28 -3.73
CA ASN A 31 -21.39 7.40 -4.84
C ASN A 31 -21.53 8.16 -6.17
N ARG A 32 -20.58 9.02 -6.50
CA ARG A 32 -20.59 9.82 -7.74
C ARG A 32 -19.28 9.70 -8.49
N GLU A 33 -19.32 8.99 -9.59
CA GLU A 33 -18.18 8.77 -10.49
C GLU A 33 -17.59 10.07 -11.06
N ALA A 34 -18.44 11.08 -11.27
CA ALA A 34 -18.01 12.40 -11.75
C ALA A 34 -17.05 13.15 -10.80
N GLU A 35 -16.95 12.72 -9.55
CA GLU A 35 -16.06 13.32 -8.55
C GLU A 35 -14.62 12.79 -8.61
N LYS A 36 -14.38 11.62 -9.25
CA LYS A 36 -13.04 11.01 -9.29
C LYS A 36 -12.02 11.91 -9.97
N ARG A 37 -12.37 12.48 -11.12
CA ARG A 37 -11.45 13.37 -11.86
C ARG A 37 -11.10 14.60 -11.04
N LYS A 38 -12.11 15.27 -10.47
CA LYS A 38 -11.89 16.45 -9.62
C LYS A 38 -11.05 16.15 -8.38
N TRP A 39 -11.27 14.96 -7.82
CA TRP A 39 -10.46 14.52 -6.69
C TRP A 39 -9.00 14.30 -7.10
N ILE A 40 -8.75 13.69 -8.27
CA ILE A 40 -7.40 13.46 -8.80
C ILE A 40 -6.69 14.81 -9.00
N GLU A 41 -7.31 15.75 -9.70
CA GLU A 41 -6.76 17.08 -9.94
C GLU A 41 -6.34 17.77 -8.62
N ARG A 42 -7.23 17.73 -7.62
CA ARG A 42 -6.94 18.28 -6.30
C ARG A 42 -5.84 17.50 -5.57
N ALA A 43 -5.86 16.18 -5.61
CA ALA A 43 -4.86 15.36 -4.93
C ALA A 43 -3.45 15.57 -5.53
N GLU A 44 -3.36 15.74 -6.84
CA GLU A 44 -2.09 16.02 -7.52
C GLU A 44 -1.58 17.45 -7.22
N GLU A 45 -2.49 18.42 -7.13
CA GLU A 45 -2.15 19.80 -6.76
C GLU A 45 -1.68 19.91 -5.30
N ASP A 46 -2.41 19.30 -4.36
CA ASP A 46 -2.16 19.43 -2.92
C ASP A 46 -1.03 18.53 -2.43
N TRP A 47 -0.82 17.37 -3.08
CA TRP A 47 0.06 16.32 -2.57
C TRP A 47 1.02 15.74 -3.62
N GLY A 48 0.66 15.73 -4.88
CA GLY A 48 1.37 15.04 -5.96
C GLY A 48 0.85 13.61 -6.15
N ALA A 49 1.75 12.64 -6.36
CA ALA A 49 1.34 11.24 -6.45
C ALA A 49 0.63 10.81 -5.16
N TRP A 50 -0.58 10.26 -5.31
CA TRP A 50 -1.47 9.85 -4.22
C TRP A 50 -1.45 8.33 -4.00
N GLY A 51 -0.33 7.71 -4.32
CA GLY A 51 -0.11 6.29 -4.20
C GLY A 51 1.05 5.79 -5.04
N THR A 52 1.19 4.47 -5.09
CA THR A 52 2.25 3.79 -5.85
C THR A 52 1.68 2.59 -6.59
N VAL A 53 2.18 2.33 -7.80
CA VAL A 53 1.96 1.10 -8.56
C VAL A 53 3.24 0.28 -8.61
N TYR A 54 3.10 -1.04 -8.54
CA TYR A 54 4.18 -2.00 -8.75
C TYR A 54 4.02 -2.70 -10.10
N ARG A 55 5.08 -2.73 -10.91
CA ARG A 55 5.10 -3.35 -12.23
C ARG A 55 6.11 -4.49 -12.30
N ASP A 56 5.81 -5.50 -13.09
CA ASP A 56 6.79 -6.51 -13.49
C ASP A 56 7.74 -5.99 -14.58
N ASP A 57 8.62 -6.86 -15.06
CA ASP A 57 9.61 -6.52 -16.08
C ASP A 57 8.98 -6.22 -17.45
N ASP A 58 7.78 -6.72 -17.69
CA ASP A 58 6.98 -6.48 -18.91
C ASP A 58 6.12 -5.21 -18.81
N GLY A 59 6.16 -4.52 -17.66
CA GLY A 59 5.41 -3.28 -17.39
C GLY A 59 3.96 -3.51 -16.94
N ARG A 60 3.54 -4.76 -16.72
CA ARG A 60 2.21 -5.08 -16.21
C ARG A 60 2.11 -4.67 -14.74
N VAL A 61 1.01 -4.03 -14.36
CA VAL A 61 0.75 -3.68 -12.96
C VAL A 61 0.37 -4.93 -12.18
N LEU A 62 1.18 -5.31 -11.19
CA LEU A 62 0.94 -6.42 -10.27
C LEU A 62 0.18 -5.98 -9.03
N GLY A 63 0.30 -4.72 -8.66
CA GLY A 63 -0.42 -4.16 -7.52
C GLY A 63 -0.34 -2.64 -7.48
N SER A 64 -1.21 -2.03 -6.70
CA SER A 64 -1.21 -0.60 -6.43
C SER A 64 -1.64 -0.34 -4.98
N MET A 65 -1.16 0.75 -4.43
CA MET A 65 -1.52 1.22 -3.09
C MET A 65 -1.82 2.71 -3.13
N GLN A 66 -2.92 3.11 -2.49
CA GLN A 66 -3.35 4.50 -2.37
C GLN A 66 -3.04 5.02 -0.98
N TYR A 67 -2.46 6.21 -0.91
CA TYR A 67 -2.16 6.91 0.34
C TYR A 67 -2.02 8.42 0.12
N GLY A 68 -2.11 9.19 1.19
CA GLY A 68 -1.97 10.63 1.19
C GLY A 68 -2.47 11.25 2.49
N PRO A 69 -2.51 12.58 2.61
CA PRO A 69 -3.12 13.25 3.75
C PRO A 69 -4.56 12.81 3.98
N ALA A 70 -4.97 12.64 5.24
CA ALA A 70 -6.33 12.20 5.58
C ALA A 70 -7.43 13.11 5.01
N THR A 71 -7.12 14.39 4.77
CA THR A 71 -8.02 15.37 4.16
C THR A 71 -8.46 15.01 2.74
N LEU A 72 -7.68 14.19 2.03
CA LEU A 72 -8.03 13.67 0.71
C LEU A 72 -9.04 12.51 0.78
N PHE A 73 -9.28 11.94 1.96
CA PHE A 73 -10.07 10.75 2.19
C PHE A 73 -11.17 10.96 3.25
N PRO A 74 -12.17 11.81 2.98
CA PRO A 74 -13.15 12.23 3.98
C PRO A 74 -13.94 11.08 4.62
N ARG A 75 -14.09 9.94 3.94
CA ARG A 75 -14.73 8.75 4.53
C ARG A 75 -13.96 8.19 5.72
N ALA A 76 -12.66 8.40 5.80
CA ALA A 76 -11.84 7.92 6.91
C ALA A 76 -12.31 8.44 8.27
N ALA A 77 -12.90 9.63 8.31
CA ALA A 77 -13.44 10.20 9.54
C ALA A 77 -14.69 9.46 10.05
N ASP A 78 -15.41 8.78 9.16
CA ASP A 78 -16.64 8.08 9.49
C ASP A 78 -16.42 6.61 9.85
N LEU A 79 -15.19 6.09 9.67
CA LEU A 79 -14.91 4.71 10.02
C LEU A 79 -14.83 4.52 11.53
N PRO A 80 -15.20 3.32 12.03
CA PRO A 80 -14.89 2.94 13.41
C PRO A 80 -13.39 3.12 13.68
N ALA A 81 -13.04 3.65 14.84
CA ALA A 81 -11.68 4.06 15.22
C ALA A 81 -11.12 5.30 14.51
N GLY A 82 -11.84 5.96 13.58
CA GLY A 82 -11.49 7.26 13.02
C GLY A 82 -11.75 8.43 13.99
N PRO A 83 -11.44 9.67 13.60
CA PRO A 83 -10.71 10.06 12.40
C PRO A 83 -9.20 9.74 12.47
N PRO A 84 -8.49 9.68 11.32
CA PRO A 84 -7.02 9.69 11.31
C PRO A 84 -6.45 10.99 11.89
N SER A 85 -5.17 10.96 12.23
CA SER A 85 -4.46 12.13 12.77
C SER A 85 -4.07 13.11 11.68
N ASP A 86 -4.08 14.40 11.98
CA ASP A 86 -3.75 15.46 11.01
C ASP A 86 -2.27 15.47 10.59
N ASP A 87 -1.39 14.89 11.41
CA ASP A 87 0.05 14.82 11.20
C ASP A 87 0.50 13.54 10.49
N ALA A 88 -0.44 12.71 10.06
CA ALA A 88 -0.18 11.42 9.44
C ALA A 88 -0.60 11.36 7.97
N VAL A 89 0.12 10.56 7.21
CA VAL A 89 -0.32 10.06 5.91
C VAL A 89 -1.16 8.81 6.14
N LEU A 90 -2.35 8.76 5.53
CA LEU A 90 -3.25 7.62 5.60
C LEU A 90 -3.03 6.69 4.41
N VAL A 91 -2.75 5.42 4.66
CA VAL A 91 -2.85 4.35 3.67
C VAL A 91 -4.30 3.87 3.65
N THR A 92 -4.93 3.97 2.48
CA THR A 92 -6.38 3.75 2.35
C THR A 92 -6.75 2.41 1.75
N CYS A 93 -6.08 1.99 0.70
CA CYS A 93 -6.35 0.70 0.08
C CYS A 93 -5.15 0.17 -0.70
N ALA A 94 -5.09 -1.14 -0.84
CA ALA A 94 -4.21 -1.84 -1.76
C ALA A 94 -5.03 -2.72 -2.70
N TYR A 95 -4.60 -2.81 -3.94
CA TYR A 95 -5.06 -3.78 -4.91
C TYR A 95 -3.89 -4.67 -5.31
N LEU A 96 -4.10 -5.98 -5.28
CA LEU A 96 -3.11 -6.98 -5.67
C LEU A 96 -3.75 -7.95 -6.66
N LEU A 97 -3.04 -8.36 -7.67
CA LEU A 97 -3.47 -9.48 -8.51
C LEU A 97 -3.46 -10.77 -7.67
N THR A 98 -4.35 -11.70 -8.00
CA THR A 98 -4.55 -12.95 -7.22
C THR A 98 -3.33 -13.85 -7.16
N ASP A 99 -2.48 -13.81 -8.18
CA ASP A 99 -1.23 -14.56 -8.30
C ASP A 99 0.01 -13.77 -7.86
N THR A 100 -0.21 -12.58 -7.28
CA THR A 100 0.87 -11.70 -6.85
C THR A 100 1.58 -12.25 -5.62
N GLN A 101 2.90 -12.19 -5.67
CA GLN A 101 3.76 -12.61 -4.57
C GLN A 101 3.64 -11.66 -3.37
N PRO A 102 3.72 -12.16 -2.12
CA PRO A 102 3.59 -11.33 -0.90
C PRO A 102 4.54 -10.13 -0.84
N TRP A 103 5.72 -10.25 -1.42
CA TRP A 103 6.71 -9.17 -1.45
C TRP A 103 6.28 -7.94 -2.26
N VAL A 104 5.32 -8.07 -3.19
CA VAL A 104 4.76 -6.91 -3.93
C VAL A 104 4.02 -5.99 -2.97
N GLU A 105 3.18 -6.53 -2.09
CA GLU A 105 2.48 -5.74 -1.08
C GLU A 105 3.46 -5.09 -0.11
N GLN A 106 4.47 -5.83 0.33
CA GLN A 106 5.53 -5.29 1.19
C GLN A 106 6.27 -4.14 0.50
N SER A 107 6.60 -4.28 -0.79
CA SER A 107 7.25 -3.21 -1.56
C SER A 107 6.40 -1.96 -1.67
N LEU A 108 5.09 -2.10 -1.85
CA LEU A 108 4.14 -0.99 -1.88
C LEU A 108 4.06 -0.27 -0.53
N PHE A 109 4.04 -1.02 0.59
CA PHE A 109 4.07 -0.43 1.93
C PHE A 109 5.38 0.30 2.20
N LEU A 110 6.52 -0.28 1.85
CA LEU A 110 7.82 0.36 2.01
C LEU A 110 7.92 1.65 1.17
N ALA A 111 7.34 1.66 -0.03
CA ALA A 111 7.26 2.87 -0.84
C ALA A 111 6.41 3.95 -0.17
N ALA A 112 5.24 3.58 0.39
CA ALA A 112 4.39 4.52 1.12
C ALA A 112 5.09 5.11 2.36
N ILE A 113 5.81 4.27 3.12
CA ILE A 113 6.62 4.70 4.28
C ILE A 113 7.71 5.70 3.83
N GLY A 114 8.44 5.35 2.76
CA GLY A 114 9.51 6.20 2.23
C GLY A 114 8.99 7.54 1.75
N GLU A 115 7.92 7.55 0.95
CA GLU A 115 7.35 8.79 0.42
C GLU A 115 6.73 9.67 1.52
N ALA A 116 6.01 9.08 2.47
CA ALA A 116 5.44 9.83 3.59
C ALA A 116 6.54 10.52 4.41
N ARG A 117 7.64 9.80 4.69
CA ARG A 117 8.80 10.38 5.39
C ARG A 117 9.45 11.51 4.57
N ASP A 118 9.67 11.29 3.28
CA ASP A 118 10.35 12.25 2.40
C ASP A 118 9.52 13.54 2.23
N LYS A 119 8.19 13.44 2.37
CA LYS A 119 7.26 14.57 2.43
C LYS A 119 7.10 15.17 3.84
N GLY A 120 7.86 14.69 4.82
CA GLY A 120 7.89 15.24 6.16
C GLY A 120 6.71 14.86 7.06
N ALA A 121 5.94 13.84 6.72
CA ALA A 121 4.90 13.33 7.60
C ALA A 121 5.51 12.77 8.89
N ARG A 122 4.82 12.95 10.01
CA ARG A 122 5.28 12.43 11.31
C ARG A 122 4.98 10.95 11.48
N ALA A 123 3.92 10.49 10.84
CA ALA A 123 3.49 9.11 10.93
C ALA A 123 2.80 8.63 9.66
N LEU A 124 2.70 7.31 9.54
CA LEU A 124 1.83 6.63 8.60
C LEU A 124 0.71 5.95 9.40
N GLU A 125 -0.54 6.10 8.96
CA GLU A 125 -1.69 5.45 9.57
C GLU A 125 -2.42 4.57 8.57
N ALA A 126 -3.04 3.50 9.06
CA ALA A 126 -3.89 2.61 8.28
C ALA A 126 -4.99 2.02 9.16
N PHE A 127 -6.16 1.77 8.58
CA PHE A 127 -7.19 1.00 9.28
C PHE A 127 -6.84 -0.47 9.23
N ALA A 128 -6.89 -1.11 10.41
CA ALA A 128 -6.62 -2.53 10.59
C ALA A 128 -7.88 -3.28 10.98
N TYR A 129 -7.93 -4.56 10.62
CA TYR A 129 -8.98 -5.48 11.03
C TYR A 129 -8.37 -6.64 11.80
N ARG A 130 -8.92 -6.91 12.98
CA ARG A 130 -8.53 -8.06 13.80
C ARG A 130 -9.29 -9.29 13.33
N TYR A 131 -8.60 -10.19 12.66
CA TYR A 131 -9.17 -11.46 12.22
C TYR A 131 -9.46 -12.38 13.42
N ARG A 132 -10.45 -13.25 13.27
CA ARG A 132 -10.70 -14.32 14.23
C ARG A 132 -9.57 -15.35 14.11
N GLU A 133 -9.19 -15.90 15.23
CA GLU A 133 -8.34 -17.08 15.28
C GLU A 133 -8.95 -18.19 14.40
N GLY A 134 -8.17 -18.77 13.51
CA GLY A 134 -8.64 -19.78 12.55
C GLY A 134 -9.21 -19.23 11.22
N SER A 135 -9.23 -17.92 11.00
CA SER A 135 -9.56 -17.36 9.69
C SER A 135 -8.59 -17.88 8.63
N SER A 136 -9.12 -18.26 7.46
CA SER A 136 -8.28 -18.75 6.38
C SER A 136 -7.33 -17.66 5.90
N ALA A 137 -6.13 -18.05 5.47
CA ALA A 137 -5.17 -17.10 4.88
C ALA A 137 -5.78 -16.39 3.65
N ALA A 138 -6.68 -17.05 2.92
CA ALA A 138 -7.38 -16.48 1.77
C ALA A 138 -8.21 -15.24 2.12
N GLU A 139 -8.84 -15.21 3.31
CA GLU A 139 -9.57 -14.03 3.77
C GLU A 139 -8.67 -12.84 4.06
N ARG A 140 -7.40 -13.11 4.39
CA ARG A 140 -6.38 -12.07 4.67
C ARG A 140 -5.83 -11.43 3.39
N PHE A 141 -5.96 -12.10 2.25
CA PHE A 141 -5.40 -11.68 0.98
C PHE A 141 -6.48 -11.40 -0.07
N LEU A 142 -7.47 -10.59 0.30
CA LEU A 142 -8.43 -10.10 -0.67
C LEU A 142 -7.72 -9.26 -1.74
N VAL A 143 -8.16 -9.40 -2.98
CA VAL A 143 -7.59 -8.68 -4.12
C VAL A 143 -7.66 -7.15 -3.94
N HIS A 144 -8.72 -6.66 -3.31
CA HIS A 144 -8.91 -5.23 -3.03
C HIS A 144 -9.11 -5.01 -1.53
N ARG A 145 -8.11 -4.41 -0.89
CA ARG A 145 -8.11 -4.15 0.54
C ARG A 145 -8.38 -2.69 0.84
N THR A 146 -9.35 -2.46 1.70
CA THR A 146 -9.65 -1.15 2.28
C THR A 146 -9.33 -1.08 3.76
N VAL A 147 -9.13 -2.23 4.38
CA VAL A 147 -8.71 -2.42 5.76
C VAL A 147 -7.70 -3.57 5.78
N PHE A 148 -6.60 -3.40 6.48
CA PHE A 148 -5.48 -4.33 6.45
C PHE A 148 -5.54 -5.34 7.61
N PRO A 149 -4.95 -6.55 7.47
CA PRO A 149 -4.74 -7.43 8.62
C PRO A 149 -3.88 -6.75 9.67
N GLN A 150 -4.27 -6.84 10.95
CA GLN A 150 -3.52 -6.23 12.04
C GLN A 150 -2.10 -6.79 12.16
N ASP A 151 -1.95 -8.12 12.02
CA ASP A 151 -0.66 -8.81 12.06
C ASP A 151 0.27 -8.33 10.94
N PHE A 152 -0.26 -8.16 9.72
CA PHE A 152 0.51 -7.61 8.60
C PHE A 152 1.05 -6.19 8.90
N LEU A 153 0.23 -5.30 9.46
CA LEU A 153 0.69 -3.96 9.84
C LEU A 153 1.70 -4.00 11.00
N ALA A 154 1.51 -4.92 11.96
CA ALA A 154 2.43 -5.09 13.08
C ALA A 154 3.85 -5.50 12.63
N ASP A 155 3.98 -6.29 11.56
CA ASP A 155 5.26 -6.68 10.96
C ASP A 155 6.05 -5.46 10.44
N PHE A 156 5.37 -4.36 10.06
CA PHE A 156 5.98 -3.07 9.72
C PHE A 156 6.21 -2.16 10.92
N GLY A 157 5.85 -2.60 12.13
CA GLY A 157 6.01 -1.81 13.35
C GLY A 157 4.84 -0.88 13.67
N PHE A 158 3.71 -0.99 12.96
CA PHE A 158 2.50 -0.27 13.34
C PHE A 158 2.00 -0.73 14.70
N ARG A 159 1.47 0.21 15.46
CA ARG A 159 0.84 -0.03 16.76
C ARG A 159 -0.58 0.50 16.75
N THR A 160 -1.47 -0.15 17.45
CA THR A 160 -2.85 0.30 17.60
C THR A 160 -2.87 1.67 18.28
N LEU A 161 -3.40 2.67 17.59
CA LEU A 161 -3.64 4.00 18.14
C LEU A 161 -5.02 4.06 18.82
N ARG A 162 -6.05 3.55 18.14
CA ARG A 162 -7.42 3.45 18.64
C ARG A 162 -8.08 2.18 18.12
N ALA A 163 -9.03 1.65 18.89
CA ALA A 163 -9.81 0.49 18.51
C ALA A 163 -11.31 0.75 18.72
N SER A 164 -12.14 0.27 17.81
CA SER A 164 -13.58 0.25 17.90
C SER A 164 -14.13 -1.07 17.37
N GLY A 165 -14.48 -1.98 18.28
CA GLY A 165 -14.85 -3.34 17.95
C GLY A 165 -13.68 -4.10 17.32
N ARG A 166 -13.83 -4.51 16.06
CA ARG A 166 -12.79 -5.23 15.31
C ARG A 166 -11.96 -4.34 14.40
N ILE A 167 -12.30 -3.08 14.30
CA ILE A 167 -11.58 -2.11 13.48
C ILE A 167 -10.65 -1.32 14.40
N GLU A 168 -9.44 -1.16 13.97
CA GLU A 168 -8.40 -0.40 14.63
C GLU A 168 -7.85 0.65 13.67
N LEU A 169 -7.46 1.79 14.19
CA LEU A 169 -6.55 2.72 13.53
C LEU A 169 -5.16 2.40 14.05
N ALA A 170 -4.31 1.92 13.16
CA ALA A 170 -2.92 1.60 13.47
C ALA A 170 -2.01 2.71 12.97
N ARG A 171 -0.93 3.00 13.72
CA ARG A 171 0.01 4.08 13.45
C ARG A 171 1.45 3.60 13.53
N LEU A 172 2.27 4.05 12.56
CA LEU A 172 3.71 3.90 12.51
C LEU A 172 4.36 5.28 12.61
N GLU A 173 5.17 5.51 13.64
CA GLU A 173 5.95 6.75 13.79
C GLU A 173 7.13 6.76 12.82
N LEU A 174 7.30 7.84 12.06
CA LEU A 174 8.36 7.96 11.04
C LEU A 174 9.60 8.72 11.55
N GLY A 175 9.48 9.46 12.63
CA GLY A 175 10.54 10.35 13.14
C GLY A 175 11.80 9.66 13.67
N GLY A 176 11.79 8.33 13.86
CA GLY A 176 12.96 7.54 14.24
C GLY A 176 13.61 6.76 13.11
N LEU A 177 13.01 6.79 11.92
CA LEU A 177 13.50 6.04 10.76
C LEU A 177 14.64 6.82 10.10
N GLN A 178 15.86 6.31 10.23
CA GLN A 178 17.01 6.86 9.50
C GLN A 178 16.82 6.66 7.99
N PRO A 179 17.18 7.64 7.14
CA PRO A 179 17.23 7.42 5.70
C PRO A 179 18.17 6.24 5.41
N VAL A 180 17.66 5.25 4.69
CA VAL A 180 18.53 4.20 4.15
C VAL A 180 19.27 4.81 2.97
N GLU A 181 20.60 4.89 3.03
CA GLU A 181 21.42 5.36 1.91
C GLU A 181 21.04 4.60 0.62
N GLU A 182 20.99 5.30 -0.52
CA GLU A 182 20.50 4.76 -1.81
C GLU A 182 21.11 3.38 -2.17
N GLY A 183 22.40 3.17 -1.88
CA GLY A 183 23.06 1.88 -2.10
C GLY A 183 22.58 0.73 -1.18
N THR A 184 21.98 1.05 -0.04
CA THR A 184 21.45 0.05 0.90
C THR A 184 20.05 -0.39 0.50
N ARG A 185 19.26 0.49 -0.12
CA ARG A 185 17.92 0.16 -0.63
C ARG A 185 17.98 -0.92 -1.73
N GLU A 186 18.93 -0.81 -2.67
CA GLU A 186 19.18 -1.84 -3.67
C GLU A 186 19.69 -3.15 -3.04
N LYS A 187 20.56 -3.08 -2.03
CA LYS A 187 21.05 -4.25 -1.32
C LYS A 187 19.95 -4.98 -0.54
N VAL A 188 19.07 -4.25 0.16
CA VAL A 188 17.94 -4.85 0.87
C VAL A 188 16.96 -5.50 -0.12
N LEU A 189 16.65 -4.85 -1.23
CA LEU A 189 15.81 -5.42 -2.28
C LEU A 189 16.46 -6.64 -2.96
N SER A 190 17.79 -6.66 -3.13
CA SER A 190 18.49 -7.83 -3.66
C SER A 190 18.50 -9.00 -2.67
N VAL A 191 18.74 -8.75 -1.39
CA VAL A 191 18.72 -9.77 -0.33
C VAL A 191 17.32 -10.38 -0.19
N VAL A 192 16.28 -9.55 -0.21
CA VAL A 192 14.89 -10.04 -0.18
C VAL A 192 14.58 -10.88 -1.43
N ARG A 193 14.98 -10.40 -2.61
CA ARG A 193 14.82 -11.16 -3.86
C ARG A 193 15.57 -12.49 -3.84
N ASP A 194 16.82 -12.51 -3.37
CA ASP A 194 17.68 -13.69 -3.34
C ASP A 194 17.21 -14.71 -2.29
N ALA A 195 16.65 -14.24 -1.17
CA ALA A 195 16.06 -15.10 -0.13
C ALA A 195 14.76 -15.81 -0.59
N PHE A 196 14.07 -15.26 -1.59
CA PHE A 196 12.83 -15.83 -2.15
C PHE A 196 12.99 -16.33 -3.59
N ALA A 197 14.22 -16.36 -4.15
CA ALA A 197 14.46 -16.95 -5.44
C ALA A 197 14.18 -18.46 -5.41
N PRO A 198 13.42 -19.01 -6.36
CA PRO A 198 13.21 -20.46 -6.44
C PRO A 198 14.57 -21.15 -6.59
N ALA A 199 14.75 -22.25 -5.86
CA ALA A 199 15.97 -23.06 -5.98
C ALA A 199 16.20 -23.43 -7.45
N PRO A 200 17.46 -23.36 -7.94
CA PRO A 200 17.76 -23.75 -9.31
C PRO A 200 17.30 -25.18 -9.56
N ALA A 201 16.62 -25.39 -10.71
CA ALA A 201 16.18 -26.71 -11.10
C ALA A 201 17.36 -27.68 -11.12
N PRO A 202 17.22 -28.90 -10.60
CA PRO A 202 18.27 -29.90 -10.65
C PRO A 202 18.68 -30.17 -12.10
N ALA A 203 19.98 -30.21 -12.35
CA ALA A 203 20.51 -30.51 -13.67
C ALA A 203 19.97 -31.85 -14.18
N PRO A 204 19.59 -31.98 -15.46
CA PRO A 204 19.15 -33.25 -16.00
C PRO A 204 20.25 -34.30 -15.83
N PRO A 205 19.90 -35.55 -15.50
CA PRO A 205 20.87 -36.63 -15.37
C PRO A 205 21.62 -36.76 -16.70
N GLY A 206 22.95 -36.62 -16.62
CA GLY A 206 23.82 -36.81 -17.79
C GLY A 206 23.59 -38.20 -18.38
N GLY A 207 23.13 -38.25 -19.64
CA GLY A 207 23.07 -39.47 -20.40
C GLY A 207 24.51 -39.99 -20.62
N GLY A 208 24.78 -41.17 -20.07
CA GLY A 208 25.94 -41.97 -20.40
C GLY A 208 25.65 -42.86 -21.61
#